data_6b47beaf1eef399fc5852dbee792e66a
#
_entry.id   6b47beaf1eef399fc5852dbee792e66a
#
_cell.length_a   1.000
_cell.length_b   1.000
_cell.length_c   1.000
_cell.angle_alpha   90.00
_cell.angle_beta   90.00
_cell.angle_gamma   90.00
#
_symmetry.space_group_name_H-M   'P 1'
#
loop_
_entity.id
_entity.type
_entity.pdbx_description
1 polymer ?
#
loop_
_entity_poly.entity_id
_entity_poly.type
_entity_poly.pdbx_seq_one_letter_code
_entity_poly.pdbx_strand_id
1 'polypeptide(L)'
;KIAPLPDIEKRWDTLIKNHPDNPSWPIWKNNTITNNQNSYRISYYGYLDGVIITEATAIINPLDTAILNAEGIISKDMAYLTAFRTDSKYQNQGYFSKLYKYMEKDLKSKGFTKLSLGVEPQEVRNIQIYFKYGFTNYIKTATETYPNGETITVNYYYKEINKGE
;
A
#
# COMPACT_ATOMS: atom_id res chain seq x y z
N LYS A 1 -5.62 -12.33 1.37
CA LYS A 1 -6.39 -12.14 2.60
C LYS A 1 -5.79 -11.07 3.48
N ILE A 2 -6.55 -10.60 4.46
CA ILE A 2 -6.02 -9.72 5.51
C ILE A 2 -4.93 -10.48 6.26
N ALA A 3 -3.78 -9.84 6.45
CA ALA A 3 -2.62 -10.49 7.05
C ALA A 3 -2.74 -10.50 8.58
N PRO A 4 -2.62 -11.67 9.23
CA PRO A 4 -2.50 -11.73 10.68
C PRO A 4 -1.14 -11.19 11.13
N LEU A 5 -1.07 -10.66 12.36
CA LEU A 5 0.17 -10.05 12.89
C LEU A 5 1.40 -10.96 12.81
N PRO A 6 1.33 -12.26 13.14
CA PRO A 6 2.52 -13.11 12.99
C PRO A 6 3.05 -13.17 11.57
N ASP A 7 2.17 -13.15 10.57
CA ASP A 7 2.57 -13.16 9.16
C ASP A 7 3.22 -11.83 8.77
N ILE A 8 2.72 -10.72 9.30
CA ILE A 8 3.30 -9.39 9.08
C ILE A 8 4.73 -9.35 9.65
N GLU A 9 4.95 -9.81 10.86
CA GLU A 9 6.28 -9.86 11.47
C GLU A 9 7.24 -10.69 10.62
N LYS A 10 6.83 -11.89 10.22
CA LYS A 10 7.64 -12.79 9.39
C LYS A 10 8.00 -12.16 8.05
N ARG A 11 7.05 -11.53 7.40
CA ARG A 11 7.29 -10.86 6.10
C ARG A 11 8.30 -9.74 6.23
N TRP A 12 8.16 -8.90 7.25
CA TRP A 12 9.07 -7.78 7.48
C TRP A 12 10.47 -8.25 7.87
N ASP A 13 10.60 -9.32 8.64
CA ASP A 13 11.91 -9.88 8.96
C ASP A 13 12.64 -10.32 7.69
N THR A 14 11.93 -10.92 6.73
CA THR A 14 12.49 -11.29 5.43
C THR A 14 12.92 -10.04 4.64
N LEU A 15 12.08 -9.01 4.60
CA LEU A 15 12.41 -7.76 3.89
C LEU A 15 13.62 -7.05 4.49
N ILE A 16 13.72 -7.01 5.82
CA ILE A 16 14.87 -6.42 6.52
C ILE A 16 16.14 -7.17 6.17
N LYS A 17 16.09 -8.51 6.18
CA LYS A 17 17.22 -9.35 5.82
C LYS A 17 17.70 -9.10 4.40
N ASN A 18 16.77 -8.81 3.49
CA ASN A 18 17.10 -8.53 2.08
C ASN A 18 17.61 -7.11 1.85
N HIS A 19 17.49 -6.23 2.85
CA HIS A 19 17.89 -4.81 2.77
C HIS A 19 18.70 -4.42 4.01
N PRO A 20 19.84 -5.09 4.29
CA PRO A 20 20.53 -4.94 5.57
C PRO A 20 21.13 -3.55 5.81
N ASP A 21 21.41 -2.80 4.73
CA ASP A 21 22.09 -1.51 4.83
C ASP A 21 21.13 -0.31 4.83
N ASN A 22 19.82 -0.54 4.76
CA ASN A 22 18.84 0.54 4.73
C ASN A 22 18.11 0.64 6.08
N PRO A 23 18.38 1.70 6.89
CA PRO A 23 17.75 1.85 8.20
C PRO A 23 16.24 2.13 8.18
N SER A 24 15.67 2.42 7.01
CA SER A 24 14.24 2.64 6.89
C SER A 24 13.42 1.38 7.14
N TRP A 25 13.92 0.21 6.76
CA TRP A 25 13.15 -1.04 6.82
C TRP A 25 12.74 -1.45 8.23
N PRO A 26 13.63 -1.44 9.25
CA PRO A 26 13.20 -1.71 10.63
C PRO A 26 12.17 -0.71 11.15
N ILE A 27 12.31 0.56 10.77
CA ILE A 27 11.37 1.61 11.17
C ILE A 27 10.00 1.36 10.53
N TRP A 28 9.96 1.01 9.25
CA TRP A 28 8.73 0.67 8.54
C TRP A 28 8.05 -0.56 9.14
N LYS A 29 8.84 -1.57 9.56
CA LYS A 29 8.30 -2.74 10.27
C LYS A 29 7.54 -2.32 11.53
N ASN A 30 8.18 -1.53 12.39
CA ASN A 30 7.57 -1.07 13.64
C ASN A 30 6.29 -0.26 13.37
N ASN A 31 6.31 0.63 12.40
CA ASN A 31 5.14 1.41 12.00
C ASN A 31 4.01 0.50 11.52
N THR A 32 4.32 -0.50 10.71
CA THR A 32 3.32 -1.42 10.18
C THR A 32 2.66 -2.22 11.28
N ILE A 33 3.43 -2.77 12.20
CA ILE A 33 2.89 -3.55 13.30
C ILE A 33 2.03 -2.67 14.21
N THR A 34 2.55 -1.53 14.64
CA THR A 34 1.84 -0.62 15.54
C THR A 34 0.52 -0.13 14.92
N ASN A 35 0.56 0.29 13.67
CA ASN A 35 -0.63 0.82 13.01
C ASN A 35 -1.66 -0.27 12.68
N ASN A 36 -1.22 -1.51 12.43
CA ASN A 36 -2.16 -2.65 12.32
C ASN A 36 -2.81 -2.97 13.67
N GLN A 37 -2.04 -2.95 14.75
CA GLN A 37 -2.58 -3.17 16.10
C GLN A 37 -3.63 -2.13 16.47
N ASN A 38 -3.43 -0.88 16.07
CA ASN A 38 -4.34 0.23 16.33
C ASN A 38 -5.50 0.31 15.33
N SER A 39 -5.56 -0.58 14.36
CA SER A 39 -6.56 -0.56 13.27
C SER A 39 -6.51 0.70 12.41
N TYR A 40 -5.33 1.31 12.27
CA TYR A 40 -5.11 2.48 11.42
C TYR A 40 -4.74 2.10 10.00
N ARG A 41 -4.31 0.86 9.79
CA ARG A 41 -4.03 0.30 8.47
C ARG A 41 -4.37 -1.18 8.44
N ILE A 42 -4.52 -1.71 7.22
CA ILE A 42 -4.75 -3.12 6.96
C ILE A 42 -3.69 -3.58 5.98
N SER A 43 -2.97 -4.64 6.32
CA SER A 43 -2.06 -5.30 5.39
C SER A 43 -2.78 -6.47 4.73
N TYR A 44 -2.66 -6.56 3.40
CA TYR A 44 -3.27 -7.62 2.59
C TYR A 44 -2.15 -8.45 1.97
N TYR A 45 -2.19 -9.75 2.17
CA TYR A 45 -1.19 -10.67 1.64
C TYR A 45 -1.82 -11.70 0.72
N GLY A 46 -1.13 -11.97 -0.39
CA GLY A 46 -1.44 -13.09 -1.27
C GLY A 46 -0.50 -14.26 -0.99
N TYR A 47 -1.06 -15.44 -0.91
CA TYR A 47 -0.34 -16.66 -0.56
C TYR A 47 -0.38 -17.66 -1.71
N LEU A 48 0.74 -18.36 -1.91
CA LEU A 48 0.82 -19.51 -2.80
C LEU A 48 1.49 -20.64 -2.01
N ASP A 49 0.75 -21.74 -1.82
CA ASP A 49 1.23 -22.89 -1.04
C ASP A 49 1.77 -22.49 0.35
N GLY A 50 1.07 -21.57 1.01
CA GLY A 50 1.43 -21.09 2.35
C GLY A 50 2.54 -20.05 2.39
N VAL A 51 3.10 -19.66 1.24
CA VAL A 51 4.16 -18.66 1.13
C VAL A 51 3.57 -17.31 0.71
N ILE A 52 4.00 -16.26 1.37
CA ILE A 52 3.58 -14.89 1.04
C ILE A 52 4.35 -14.45 -0.21
N ILE A 53 3.64 -14.19 -1.30
CA ILE A 53 4.27 -13.83 -2.58
C ILE A 53 3.93 -12.43 -3.07
N THR A 54 2.87 -11.82 -2.56
CA THR A 54 2.46 -10.47 -2.95
C THR A 54 1.79 -9.78 -1.78
N GLU A 55 1.91 -8.46 -1.74
CA GLU A 55 1.37 -7.66 -0.63
C GLU A 55 0.88 -6.29 -1.09
N ALA A 56 -0.06 -5.75 -0.34
CA ALA A 56 -0.54 -4.38 -0.46
C ALA A 56 -1.02 -3.92 0.92
N THR A 57 -0.94 -2.62 1.17
CA THR A 57 -1.37 -2.03 2.44
C THR A 57 -2.36 -0.91 2.17
N ALA A 58 -3.44 -0.86 2.95
CA ALA A 58 -4.37 0.26 2.96
C ALA A 58 -4.27 0.99 4.28
N ILE A 59 -3.96 2.28 4.25
CA ILE A 59 -4.03 3.16 5.41
C ILE A 59 -5.44 3.70 5.46
N ILE A 60 -6.14 3.44 6.56
CA ILE A 60 -7.57 3.72 6.69
C ILE A 60 -7.90 4.78 7.75
N ASN A 61 -6.88 5.32 8.41
CA ASN A 61 -7.06 6.35 9.43
C ASN A 61 -5.89 7.34 9.37
N PRO A 62 -6.15 8.66 9.37
CA PRO A 62 -5.08 9.67 9.34
C PRO A 62 -4.20 9.68 10.59
N LEU A 63 -4.58 8.97 11.64
CA LEU A 63 -3.73 8.78 12.83
C LEU A 63 -2.61 7.77 12.60
N ASP A 64 -2.58 7.07 11.46
CA ASP A 64 -1.44 6.22 11.08
C ASP A 64 -0.15 7.03 11.16
N THR A 65 0.84 6.54 11.91
CA THR A 65 2.04 7.30 12.23
C THR A 65 3.02 7.42 11.07
N ALA A 66 2.83 6.65 10.01
CA ALA A 66 3.74 6.62 8.88
C ALA A 66 3.17 7.30 7.63
N ILE A 67 1.92 7.77 7.66
CA ILE A 67 1.36 8.45 6.50
C ILE A 67 2.01 9.81 6.32
N LEU A 68 2.42 10.11 5.09
CA LEU A 68 3.03 11.37 4.71
C LEU A 68 2.06 12.14 3.81
N ASN A 69 2.05 13.48 3.95
CA ASN A 69 1.23 14.35 3.11
C ASN A 69 -0.28 13.98 3.13
N ALA A 70 -0.80 13.64 4.30
CA ALA A 70 -2.13 13.05 4.47
C ALA A 70 -3.28 13.87 3.88
N GLU A 71 -3.16 15.20 3.83
CA GLU A 71 -4.22 16.05 3.34
C GLU A 71 -4.55 15.76 1.88
N GLY A 72 -5.83 15.45 1.61
CA GLY A 72 -6.33 15.19 0.27
C GLY A 72 -6.14 13.74 -0.22
N ILE A 73 -5.37 12.92 0.47
CA ILE A 73 -5.13 11.51 0.05
C ILE A 73 -5.80 10.50 0.97
N ILE A 74 -6.25 10.93 2.13
CA ILE A 74 -6.98 10.07 3.06
C ILE A 74 -8.13 10.87 3.69
N SER A 75 -9.26 10.21 3.90
CA SER A 75 -10.42 10.79 4.56
C SER A 75 -11.29 9.68 5.13
N LYS A 76 -12.41 10.05 5.72
CA LYS A 76 -13.39 9.10 6.25
C LYS A 76 -13.82 8.06 5.21
N ASP A 77 -13.91 8.42 3.94
CA ASP A 77 -14.37 7.55 2.85
C ASP A 77 -13.30 7.23 1.80
N MET A 78 -12.06 7.70 2.01
CA MET A 78 -10.93 7.44 1.12
C MET A 78 -9.78 6.78 1.87
N ALA A 79 -9.42 5.57 1.45
CA ALA A 79 -8.25 4.85 1.94
C ALA A 79 -7.04 5.13 1.05
N TYR A 80 -5.84 5.23 1.65
CA TYR A 80 -4.59 5.43 0.94
C TYR A 80 -3.88 4.08 0.79
N LEU A 81 -3.56 3.72 -0.45
CA LEU A 81 -2.93 2.44 -0.78
C LEU A 81 -1.43 2.62 -0.94
N THR A 82 -0.65 1.70 -0.38
CA THR A 82 0.80 1.76 -0.42
C THR A 82 1.41 0.36 -0.30
N ALA A 83 2.73 0.28 -0.39
CA ALA A 83 3.49 -0.95 -0.17
C ALA A 83 3.09 -2.11 -1.09
N PHE A 84 2.86 -1.81 -2.37
CA PHE A 84 2.60 -2.84 -3.38
C PHE A 84 3.91 -3.55 -3.71
N ARG A 85 3.98 -4.85 -3.44
CA ARG A 85 5.14 -5.68 -3.75
C ARG A 85 4.70 -7.05 -4.21
N THR A 86 5.41 -7.57 -5.20
CA THR A 86 5.28 -8.97 -5.63
C THR A 86 6.67 -9.53 -5.80
N ASP A 87 6.95 -10.68 -5.20
CA ASP A 87 8.26 -11.30 -5.29
C ASP A 87 8.61 -11.57 -6.76
N SER A 88 9.87 -11.32 -7.14
CA SER A 88 10.28 -11.23 -8.54
C SER A 88 9.89 -12.44 -9.40
N LYS A 89 9.98 -13.64 -8.87
CA LYS A 89 9.64 -14.85 -9.63
C LYS A 89 8.12 -15.04 -9.83
N TYR A 90 7.30 -14.24 -9.18
CA TYR A 90 5.83 -14.33 -9.30
C TYR A 90 5.21 -13.13 -10.01
N GLN A 91 6.03 -12.20 -10.50
CA GLN A 91 5.55 -11.02 -11.21
C GLN A 91 4.96 -11.39 -12.58
N ASN A 92 4.05 -10.55 -13.07
CA ASN A 92 3.41 -10.69 -14.39
C ASN A 92 2.61 -11.99 -14.57
N GLN A 93 2.10 -12.57 -13.49
CA GLN A 93 1.33 -13.82 -13.51
C GLN A 93 -0.10 -13.65 -12.95
N GLY A 94 -0.52 -12.41 -12.68
CA GLY A 94 -1.86 -12.11 -12.20
C GLY A 94 -2.05 -12.21 -10.68
N TYR A 95 -1.03 -12.53 -9.92
CA TYR A 95 -1.16 -12.67 -8.46
C TYR A 95 -1.50 -11.35 -7.78
N PHE A 96 -0.81 -10.28 -8.15
CA PHE A 96 -1.11 -8.97 -7.57
C PHE A 96 -2.52 -8.51 -7.97
N SER A 97 -2.93 -8.76 -9.19
CA SER A 97 -4.28 -8.40 -9.65
C SER A 97 -5.37 -9.08 -8.82
N LYS A 98 -5.17 -10.34 -8.46
CA LYS A 98 -6.10 -11.06 -7.58
C LYS A 98 -6.12 -10.46 -6.17
N LEU A 99 -4.95 -10.12 -5.63
CA LEU A 99 -4.86 -9.48 -4.32
C LEU A 99 -5.53 -8.12 -4.33
N TYR A 100 -5.26 -7.32 -5.36
CA TYR A 100 -5.86 -6.01 -5.50
C TYR A 100 -7.38 -6.07 -5.55
N LYS A 101 -7.95 -6.99 -6.31
CA LYS A 101 -9.39 -7.18 -6.38
C LYS A 101 -9.99 -7.56 -5.03
N TYR A 102 -9.31 -8.41 -4.30
CA TYR A 102 -9.73 -8.79 -2.94
C TYR A 102 -9.72 -7.56 -2.02
N MET A 103 -8.62 -6.80 -2.03
CA MET A 103 -8.46 -5.60 -1.21
C MET A 103 -9.54 -4.56 -1.53
N GLU A 104 -9.76 -4.26 -2.80
CA GLU A 104 -10.76 -3.27 -3.22
C GLU A 104 -12.17 -3.69 -2.75
N LYS A 105 -12.51 -4.96 -2.91
CA LYS A 105 -13.79 -5.50 -2.46
C LYS A 105 -13.93 -5.39 -0.94
N ASP A 106 -12.88 -5.72 -0.19
CA ASP A 106 -12.88 -5.64 1.26
C ASP A 106 -13.05 -4.19 1.75
N LEU A 107 -12.28 -3.26 1.18
CA LEU A 107 -12.38 -1.85 1.52
C LEU A 107 -13.75 -1.26 1.18
N LYS A 108 -14.32 -1.65 0.05
CA LYS A 108 -15.68 -1.27 -0.33
C LYS A 108 -16.70 -1.77 0.69
N SER A 109 -16.54 -3.00 1.17
CA SER A 109 -17.41 -3.56 2.21
C SER A 109 -17.31 -2.83 3.54
N LYS A 110 -16.19 -2.16 3.79
CA LYS A 110 -15.94 -1.36 4.99
C LYS A 110 -16.41 0.09 4.86
N GLY A 111 -17.01 0.47 3.73
CA GLY A 111 -17.61 1.78 3.52
C GLY A 111 -16.75 2.77 2.77
N PHE A 112 -15.58 2.39 2.28
CA PHE A 112 -14.75 3.28 1.47
C PHE A 112 -15.33 3.40 0.07
N THR A 113 -15.37 4.64 -0.45
CA THR A 113 -15.86 4.95 -1.79
C THR A 113 -14.78 5.48 -2.71
N LYS A 114 -13.60 5.75 -2.15
CA LYS A 114 -12.44 6.23 -2.90
C LYS A 114 -11.18 5.56 -2.40
N LEU A 115 -10.25 5.34 -3.31
CA LEU A 115 -8.92 4.85 -3.00
C LEU A 115 -7.90 5.79 -3.63
N SER A 116 -6.83 6.09 -2.90
CA SER A 116 -5.73 6.92 -3.41
C SER A 116 -4.42 6.15 -3.37
N LEU A 117 -3.45 6.63 -4.13
CA LEU A 117 -2.08 6.14 -4.11
C LEU A 117 -1.11 7.22 -4.57
N GLY A 118 0.17 7.00 -4.31
CA GLY A 118 1.24 7.87 -4.79
C GLY A 118 2.18 7.10 -5.71
N VAL A 119 2.74 7.81 -6.69
CA VAL A 119 3.72 7.25 -7.62
C VAL A 119 4.72 8.32 -8.01
N GLU A 120 6.00 7.95 -8.14
CA GLU A 120 7.02 8.88 -8.60
C GLU A 120 6.83 9.18 -10.10
N PRO A 121 7.02 10.45 -10.53
CA PRO A 121 6.74 10.84 -11.92
C PRO A 121 7.54 10.06 -12.99
N GLN A 122 8.74 9.59 -12.66
CA GLN A 122 9.58 8.84 -13.58
C GLN A 122 9.17 7.37 -13.72
N GLU A 123 8.31 6.86 -12.85
CA GLU A 123 7.83 5.48 -12.89
C GLU A 123 6.68 5.32 -13.89
N VAL A 124 6.96 5.58 -15.16
CA VAL A 124 5.96 5.62 -16.23
C VAL A 124 5.18 4.31 -16.35
N ARG A 125 5.85 3.18 -16.20
CA ARG A 125 5.19 1.86 -16.27
C ARG A 125 4.18 1.68 -15.14
N ASN A 126 4.54 2.08 -13.92
CA ASN A 126 3.64 2.00 -12.77
C ASN A 126 2.43 2.92 -12.94
N ILE A 127 2.67 4.14 -13.45
CA ILE A 127 1.58 5.08 -13.74
C ILE A 127 0.58 4.46 -14.72
N GLN A 128 1.05 3.83 -15.79
CA GLN A 128 0.19 3.17 -16.77
C GLN A 128 -0.62 2.03 -16.15
N ILE A 129 0.01 1.24 -15.28
CA ILE A 129 -0.67 0.15 -14.56
C ILE A 129 -1.76 0.71 -13.65
N TYR A 130 -1.45 1.75 -12.88
CA TYR A 130 -2.41 2.35 -11.96
C TYR A 130 -3.56 3.04 -12.71
N PHE A 131 -3.28 3.64 -13.86
CA PHE A 131 -4.34 4.21 -14.71
C PHE A 131 -5.29 3.12 -15.22
N LYS A 132 -4.78 1.93 -15.55
CA LYS A 132 -5.63 0.79 -15.94
C LYS A 132 -6.52 0.33 -14.79
N TYR A 133 -6.05 0.44 -13.55
CA TYR A 133 -6.88 0.15 -12.37
C TYR A 133 -7.90 1.26 -12.08
N GLY A 134 -7.81 2.41 -12.75
CA GLY A 134 -8.76 3.51 -12.60
C GLY A 134 -8.26 4.69 -11.77
N PHE A 135 -6.99 4.69 -11.35
CA PHE A 135 -6.40 5.82 -10.61
C PHE A 135 -6.02 6.94 -11.58
N THR A 136 -7.03 7.62 -12.11
CA THR A 136 -6.87 8.62 -13.16
C THR A 136 -7.10 10.06 -12.68
N ASN A 137 -7.53 10.23 -11.42
CA ASN A 137 -7.83 11.56 -10.89
C ASN A 137 -6.62 12.09 -10.11
N TYR A 138 -5.96 13.10 -10.66
CA TYR A 138 -4.81 13.74 -10.03
C TYR A 138 -5.23 14.52 -8.79
N ILE A 139 -4.51 14.36 -7.68
CA ILE A 139 -4.75 15.10 -6.43
C ILE A 139 -3.74 16.20 -6.26
N LYS A 140 -2.47 15.86 -6.16
CA LYS A 140 -1.38 16.80 -5.89
C LYS A 140 -0.02 16.16 -6.11
N THR A 141 1.01 16.98 -6.12
CA THR A 141 2.41 16.57 -6.09
C THR A 141 3.04 17.04 -4.79
N ALA A 142 3.75 16.18 -4.10
CA ALA A 142 4.42 16.51 -2.86
C ALA A 142 5.73 15.74 -2.70
N THR A 143 6.54 16.17 -1.74
CA THR A 143 7.78 15.48 -1.39
C THR A 143 7.54 14.56 -0.21
N GLU A 144 8.04 13.33 -0.30
CA GLU A 144 8.11 12.40 0.83
C GLU A 144 9.55 12.27 1.28
N THR A 145 9.75 12.27 2.60
CA THR A 145 11.07 12.03 3.21
C THR A 145 11.03 10.70 3.93
N TYR A 146 11.93 9.80 3.54
CA TYR A 146 12.04 8.48 4.16
C TYR A 146 12.82 8.56 5.48
N PRO A 147 12.68 7.55 6.38
CA PRO A 147 13.41 7.52 7.64
C PRO A 147 14.93 7.64 7.50
N ASN A 148 15.52 7.17 6.37
CA ASN A 148 16.93 7.30 6.10
C ASN A 148 17.36 8.67 5.57
N GLY A 149 16.43 9.62 5.44
CA GLY A 149 16.69 10.97 4.95
C GLY A 149 16.53 11.16 3.45
N GLU A 150 16.33 10.09 2.68
CA GLU A 150 16.04 10.23 1.25
C GLU A 150 14.74 10.97 1.03
N THR A 151 14.72 11.84 0.00
CA THR A 151 13.52 12.56 -0.41
C THR A 151 13.16 12.18 -1.83
N ILE A 152 11.86 12.01 -2.07
CA ILE A 152 11.33 11.71 -3.40
C ILE A 152 10.17 12.64 -3.70
N THR A 153 9.94 12.90 -4.99
CA THR A 153 8.73 13.58 -5.45
C THR A 153 7.68 12.55 -5.79
N VAL A 154 6.44 12.80 -5.36
CA VAL A 154 5.33 11.85 -5.54
C VAL A 154 4.13 12.57 -6.11
N ASN A 155 3.54 12.01 -7.16
CA ASN A 155 2.24 12.40 -7.67
C ASN A 155 1.17 11.51 -7.06
N TYR A 156 0.11 12.09 -6.51
CA TYR A 156 -0.98 11.37 -5.90
C TYR A 156 -2.21 11.37 -6.81
N TYR A 157 -2.83 10.19 -6.92
CA TYR A 157 -4.03 9.98 -7.73
C TYR A 157 -5.08 9.23 -6.92
N TYR A 158 -6.35 9.37 -7.30
CA TYR A 158 -7.40 8.57 -6.70
C TYR A 158 -8.35 7.97 -7.75
N LYS A 159 -9.10 6.98 -7.31
CA LYS A 159 -10.21 6.41 -8.07
C LYS A 159 -11.43 6.35 -7.18
N GLU A 160 -12.59 6.39 -7.80
CA GLU A 160 -13.86 6.11 -7.12
C GLU A 160 -14.20 4.64 -7.26
N ILE A 161 -14.63 4.03 -6.14
CA ILE A 161 -15.13 2.65 -6.14
C ILE A 161 -16.62 2.71 -5.84
N ASN A 162 -17.42 2.63 -6.89
CA ASN A 162 -18.84 2.89 -6.79
C ASN A 162 -19.59 1.78 -6.07
N LYS A 163 -20.63 2.20 -5.33
CA LYS A 163 -21.44 1.30 -4.51
C LYS A 163 -22.30 0.34 -5.33
N GLY A 164 -22.61 0.65 -6.57
CA GLY A 164 -23.49 -0.12 -7.43
C GLY A 164 -22.81 -1.15 -8.30
N GLU A 165 -21.53 -1.35 -8.14
CA GLU A 165 -20.74 -2.24 -8.98
C GLU A 165 -20.35 -3.54 -8.30
#